data_2db328c25dcb1eb84e41436a44cca8ad
#
_entry.id   2db328c25dcb1eb84e41436a44cca8ad
#
_cell.length_a   1.000
_cell.length_b   1.000
_cell.length_c   1.000
_cell.angle_alpha   90.00
_cell.angle_beta   90.00
_cell.angle_gamma   90.00
#
_symmetry.space_group_name_H-M   'P 1'
#
loop_
_entity.id
_entity.type
_entity.pdbx_description
1 polymer ?
#
loop_
_entity_poly.entity_id
_entity_poly.type
_entity_poly.pdbx_seq_one_letter_code
_entity_poly.pdbx_strand_id
1 'polypeptide(L)'
;LEKLGLSKHRTKKMRELSGGMKRRLQIAKALVHDPEIIILDEPTAGVDVELRHDLWLYLQELHKDGKTILLTTHYIDEAELLCERVGIIDKGKLIVEDTVSNLKKMVKNSFIEIQLKDNDNNDLSFLSEYDYKIDNNSLKVFTDTPNLELPSIILKFSEKDIKIEDIHIPQTSLEDVFLDLTGRKIND
;
A
#
# COMPACT_ATOMS: atom_id res chain seq x y z
N LEU A 1 -24.28 -8.68 -13.76
CA LEU A 1 -23.45 -8.45 -14.96
C LEU A 1 -23.19 -6.97 -15.21
N GLU A 2 -24.14 -6.09 -14.92
CA GLU A 2 -24.02 -4.65 -15.13
C GLU A 2 -22.86 -4.06 -14.35
N LYS A 3 -22.82 -4.23 -13.03
CA LYS A 3 -21.75 -3.76 -12.14
C LYS A 3 -20.35 -4.30 -12.49
N LEU A 4 -20.29 -5.37 -13.26
CA LEU A 4 -19.03 -5.97 -13.72
C LEU A 4 -18.71 -5.64 -15.19
N GLY A 5 -19.46 -4.71 -15.82
CA GLY A 5 -19.25 -4.28 -17.20
C GLY A 5 -19.50 -5.38 -18.24
N LEU A 6 -20.27 -6.41 -17.91
CA LEU A 6 -20.52 -7.57 -18.79
C LEU A 6 -21.87 -7.55 -19.51
N SER A 7 -22.73 -6.56 -19.27
CA SER A 7 -24.09 -6.50 -19.86
C SER A 7 -24.10 -6.57 -21.37
N LYS A 8 -23.19 -5.88 -22.04
CA LYS A 8 -23.06 -5.88 -23.50
C LYS A 8 -22.58 -7.23 -24.08
N HIS A 9 -22.09 -8.11 -23.22
CA HIS A 9 -21.49 -9.38 -23.61
C HIS A 9 -22.29 -10.61 -23.16
N ARG A 10 -23.52 -10.40 -22.66
CA ARG A 10 -24.38 -11.45 -22.10
C ARG A 10 -24.71 -12.60 -23.07
N THR A 11 -24.64 -12.37 -24.37
CA THR A 11 -24.92 -13.36 -25.42
C THR A 11 -23.65 -14.04 -25.96
N LYS A 12 -22.46 -13.56 -25.59
CA LYS A 12 -21.20 -14.15 -26.01
C LYS A 12 -20.95 -15.50 -25.34
N LYS A 13 -20.36 -16.42 -26.08
CA LYS A 13 -19.87 -17.69 -25.52
C LYS A 13 -18.58 -17.44 -24.73
N MET A 14 -18.30 -18.29 -23.73
CA MET A 14 -17.13 -18.19 -22.88
C MET A 14 -15.80 -18.07 -23.66
N ARG A 15 -15.68 -18.75 -24.80
CA ARG A 15 -14.49 -18.71 -25.68
C ARG A 15 -14.25 -17.36 -26.36
N GLU A 16 -15.30 -16.54 -26.44
CA GLU A 16 -15.27 -15.22 -27.10
C GLU A 16 -14.95 -14.09 -26.12
N LEU A 17 -14.78 -14.41 -24.84
CA LEU A 17 -14.47 -13.46 -23.79
C LEU A 17 -12.96 -13.33 -23.62
N SER A 18 -12.47 -12.10 -23.39
CA SER A 18 -11.09 -11.85 -22.99
C SER A 18 -10.77 -12.47 -21.61
N GLY A 19 -9.49 -12.55 -21.24
CA GLY A 19 -9.07 -13.04 -19.91
C GLY A 19 -9.74 -12.27 -18.76
N GLY A 20 -9.69 -10.95 -18.80
CA GLY A 20 -10.33 -10.10 -17.79
C GLY A 20 -11.86 -10.22 -17.77
N MET A 21 -12.51 -10.39 -18.94
CA MET A 21 -13.94 -10.66 -19.00
C MET A 21 -14.31 -12.02 -18.38
N LYS A 22 -13.50 -13.04 -18.62
CA LYS A 22 -13.68 -14.36 -17.98
C LYS A 22 -13.55 -14.26 -16.46
N ARG A 23 -12.57 -13.50 -15.97
CA ARG A 23 -12.36 -13.28 -14.54
C ARG A 23 -13.57 -12.62 -13.89
N ARG A 24 -14.06 -11.53 -14.48
CA ARG A 24 -15.29 -10.85 -14.00
C ARG A 24 -16.53 -11.73 -14.06
N LEU A 25 -16.64 -12.59 -15.07
CA LEU A 25 -17.72 -13.55 -15.14
C LEU A 25 -17.64 -14.62 -14.05
N GLN A 26 -16.43 -15.05 -13.64
CA GLN A 26 -16.25 -15.95 -12.49
C GLN A 26 -16.75 -15.30 -11.19
N ILE A 27 -16.42 -14.02 -10.97
CA ILE A 27 -16.92 -13.26 -9.81
C ILE A 27 -18.45 -13.14 -9.88
N ALA A 28 -19.00 -12.75 -11.05
CA ALA A 28 -20.45 -12.71 -11.24
C ALA A 28 -21.11 -14.04 -10.90
N LYS A 29 -20.51 -15.15 -11.30
CA LYS A 29 -21.01 -16.50 -11.03
C LYS A 29 -21.00 -16.82 -9.53
N ALA A 30 -19.95 -16.44 -8.81
CA ALA A 30 -19.85 -16.64 -7.36
C ALA A 30 -20.97 -15.88 -6.60
N LEU A 31 -21.44 -14.76 -7.15
CA LEU A 31 -22.46 -13.89 -6.55
C LEU A 31 -23.91 -14.26 -6.88
N VAL A 32 -24.16 -15.24 -7.77
CA VAL A 32 -25.52 -15.58 -8.22
C VAL A 32 -26.43 -16.02 -7.07
N HIS A 33 -25.87 -16.67 -6.07
CA HIS A 33 -26.62 -17.22 -4.93
C HIS A 33 -26.63 -16.29 -3.72
N ASP A 34 -26.18 -15.04 -3.89
CA ASP A 34 -26.09 -14.03 -2.84
C ASP A 34 -25.39 -14.54 -1.54
N PRO A 35 -24.20 -15.11 -1.63
CA PRO A 35 -23.53 -15.71 -0.48
C PRO A 35 -23.16 -14.66 0.57
N GLU A 36 -23.10 -15.09 1.84
CA GLU A 36 -22.58 -14.25 2.94
C GLU A 36 -21.06 -14.17 2.92
N ILE A 37 -20.37 -15.25 2.45
CA ILE A 37 -18.91 -15.36 2.39
C ILE A 37 -18.50 -15.55 0.94
N ILE A 38 -17.56 -14.72 0.48
CA ILE A 38 -17.02 -14.73 -0.88
C ILE A 38 -15.52 -15.00 -0.79
N ILE A 39 -15.05 -16.03 -1.49
CA ILE A 39 -13.61 -16.36 -1.57
C ILE A 39 -13.13 -16.08 -2.98
N LEU A 40 -12.13 -15.22 -3.10
CA LEU A 40 -11.57 -14.77 -4.37
C LEU A 40 -10.06 -15.07 -4.41
N ASP A 41 -9.66 -15.83 -5.40
CA ASP A 41 -8.24 -16.11 -5.63
C ASP A 41 -7.74 -15.23 -6.77
N GLU A 42 -6.83 -14.29 -6.47
CA GLU A 42 -6.25 -13.33 -7.42
C GLU A 42 -7.30 -12.59 -8.28
N PRO A 43 -8.29 -11.89 -7.68
CA PRO A 43 -9.48 -11.42 -8.42
C PRO A 43 -9.15 -10.45 -9.56
N THR A 44 -8.06 -9.70 -9.47
CA THR A 44 -7.66 -8.67 -10.44
C THR A 44 -6.49 -9.08 -11.34
N ALA A 45 -5.96 -10.31 -11.18
CA ALA A 45 -4.84 -10.78 -12.01
C ALA A 45 -5.20 -10.76 -13.51
N GLY A 46 -4.36 -10.10 -14.31
CA GLY A 46 -4.57 -9.98 -15.76
C GLY A 46 -5.72 -9.05 -16.17
N VAL A 47 -6.23 -8.25 -15.25
CA VAL A 47 -7.22 -7.18 -15.51
C VAL A 47 -6.47 -5.86 -15.73
N ASP A 48 -6.90 -5.07 -16.71
CA ASP A 48 -6.34 -3.73 -16.92
C ASP A 48 -6.64 -2.77 -15.75
N VAL A 49 -5.90 -1.66 -15.68
CA VAL A 49 -5.92 -0.75 -14.52
C VAL A 49 -7.31 -0.15 -14.26
N GLU A 50 -8.01 0.28 -15.32
CA GLU A 50 -9.34 0.89 -15.19
C GLU A 50 -10.36 -0.10 -14.64
N LEU A 51 -10.40 -1.29 -15.23
CA LEU A 51 -11.32 -2.35 -14.81
C LEU A 51 -10.96 -2.95 -13.44
N ARG A 52 -9.68 -2.90 -13.04
CA ARG A 52 -9.24 -3.27 -11.69
C ARG A 52 -9.85 -2.34 -10.67
N HIS A 53 -9.79 -1.04 -10.91
CA HIS A 53 -10.38 -0.03 -10.02
C HIS A 53 -11.90 -0.22 -9.87
N ASP A 54 -12.62 -0.46 -10.97
CA ASP A 54 -14.06 -0.73 -10.94
C ASP A 54 -14.39 -1.97 -10.10
N LEU A 55 -13.57 -3.02 -10.22
CA LEU A 55 -13.73 -4.23 -9.42
C LEU A 55 -13.47 -3.97 -7.94
N TRP A 56 -12.46 -3.19 -7.59
CA TRP A 56 -12.19 -2.78 -6.21
C TRP A 56 -13.38 -2.04 -5.59
N LEU A 57 -13.93 -1.06 -6.29
CA LEU A 57 -15.13 -0.35 -5.83
C LEU A 57 -16.31 -1.30 -5.60
N TYR A 58 -16.49 -2.25 -6.50
CA TYR A 58 -17.55 -3.23 -6.36
C TYR A 58 -17.36 -4.18 -5.17
N LEU A 59 -16.14 -4.64 -4.90
CA LEU A 59 -15.84 -5.43 -3.71
C LEU A 59 -16.07 -4.65 -2.42
N GLN A 60 -15.70 -3.37 -2.40
CA GLN A 60 -16.00 -2.49 -1.26
C GLN A 60 -17.51 -2.29 -1.03
N GLU A 61 -18.31 -2.17 -2.10
CA GLU A 61 -19.78 -2.13 -1.98
C GLU A 61 -20.32 -3.43 -1.35
N LEU A 62 -19.88 -4.58 -1.84
CA LEU A 62 -20.30 -5.88 -1.29
C LEU A 62 -19.95 -6.03 0.19
N HIS A 63 -18.78 -5.56 0.59
CA HIS A 63 -18.38 -5.55 1.99
C HIS A 63 -19.25 -4.62 2.84
N LYS A 64 -19.56 -3.40 2.36
CA LYS A 64 -20.48 -2.47 3.02
C LYS A 64 -21.90 -3.04 3.14
N ASP A 65 -22.31 -3.87 2.19
CA ASP A 65 -23.59 -4.60 2.21
C ASP A 65 -23.58 -5.80 3.18
N GLY A 66 -22.50 -5.97 3.97
CA GLY A 66 -22.36 -6.99 5.02
C GLY A 66 -21.77 -8.32 4.56
N LYS A 67 -21.24 -8.41 3.32
CA LYS A 67 -20.57 -9.62 2.86
C LYS A 67 -19.16 -9.74 3.48
N THR A 68 -18.79 -10.95 3.87
CA THR A 68 -17.41 -11.28 4.25
C THR A 68 -16.63 -11.68 3.02
N ILE A 69 -15.51 -11.02 2.75
CA ILE A 69 -14.67 -11.28 1.58
C ILE A 69 -13.29 -11.76 2.04
N LEU A 70 -12.91 -12.95 1.60
CA LEU A 70 -11.55 -13.46 1.71
C LEU A 70 -10.93 -13.43 0.31
N LEU A 71 -9.83 -12.71 0.14
CA LEU A 71 -9.12 -12.68 -1.14
C LEU A 71 -7.64 -13.04 -0.97
N THR A 72 -7.06 -13.65 -2.00
CA THR A 72 -5.61 -13.76 -2.16
C THR A 72 -5.17 -12.79 -3.25
N THR A 73 -4.01 -12.18 -3.08
CA THR A 73 -3.40 -11.32 -4.10
C THR A 73 -1.89 -11.26 -3.94
N HIS A 74 -1.18 -11.01 -5.03
CA HIS A 74 0.22 -10.61 -5.03
C HIS A 74 0.41 -9.10 -5.25
N TYR A 75 -0.69 -8.36 -5.43
CA TYR A 75 -0.70 -6.91 -5.48
C TYR A 75 -0.87 -6.36 -4.07
N ILE A 76 0.20 -5.85 -3.49
CA ILE A 76 0.21 -5.38 -2.09
C ILE A 76 -0.69 -4.15 -1.92
N ASP A 77 -0.75 -3.27 -2.91
CA ASP A 77 -1.65 -2.13 -2.98
C ASP A 77 -3.14 -2.54 -2.93
N GLU A 78 -3.49 -3.66 -3.57
CA GLU A 78 -4.85 -4.22 -3.50
C GLU A 78 -5.21 -4.64 -2.06
N ALA A 79 -4.30 -5.37 -1.39
CA ALA A 79 -4.50 -5.77 -0.01
C ALA A 79 -4.62 -4.57 0.93
N GLU A 80 -3.78 -3.55 0.73
CA GLU A 80 -3.78 -2.33 1.53
C GLU A 80 -5.07 -1.52 1.39
N LEU A 81 -5.62 -1.47 0.17
CA LEU A 81 -6.81 -0.68 -0.14
C LEU A 81 -8.12 -1.36 0.25
N LEU A 82 -8.20 -2.69 0.10
CA LEU A 82 -9.45 -3.44 0.22
C LEU A 82 -9.63 -4.13 1.55
N CYS A 83 -8.54 -4.51 2.23
CA CYS A 83 -8.60 -5.39 3.36
C CYS A 83 -8.51 -4.65 4.69
N GLU A 84 -9.35 -5.03 5.66
CA GLU A 84 -9.21 -4.59 7.06
C GLU A 84 -8.07 -5.34 7.77
N ARG A 85 -7.94 -6.65 7.47
CA ARG A 85 -6.93 -7.55 8.01
C ARG A 85 -6.17 -8.21 6.88
N VAL A 86 -4.87 -8.37 7.05
CA VAL A 86 -3.98 -8.97 6.04
C VAL A 86 -3.11 -10.02 6.70
N GLY A 87 -3.05 -11.20 6.07
CA GLY A 87 -2.10 -12.25 6.39
C GLY A 87 -0.97 -12.28 5.37
N ILE A 88 0.28 -12.14 5.82
CA ILE A 88 1.47 -12.24 4.97
C ILE A 88 1.97 -13.67 4.98
N ILE A 89 2.08 -14.26 3.79
CA ILE A 89 2.57 -15.63 3.59
C ILE A 89 3.90 -15.59 2.84
N ASP A 90 4.94 -16.21 3.39
CA ASP A 90 6.20 -16.46 2.70
C ASP A 90 6.61 -17.93 2.86
N LYS A 91 7.12 -18.53 1.78
CA LYS A 91 7.56 -19.93 1.71
C LYS A 91 6.54 -20.93 2.30
N GLY A 92 5.25 -20.68 2.04
CA GLY A 92 4.15 -21.54 2.48
C GLY A 92 3.81 -21.44 3.98
N LYS A 93 4.33 -20.45 4.69
CA LYS A 93 4.02 -20.20 6.11
C LYS A 93 3.37 -18.83 6.27
N LEU A 94 2.35 -18.77 7.11
CA LEU A 94 1.80 -17.51 7.58
C LEU A 94 2.82 -16.86 8.54
N ILE A 95 3.37 -15.73 8.15
CA ILE A 95 4.39 -14.99 8.91
C ILE A 95 3.74 -14.13 9.98
N VAL A 96 2.70 -13.40 9.59
CA VAL A 96 1.95 -12.48 10.46
C VAL A 96 0.54 -12.31 9.91
N GLU A 97 -0.40 -12.00 10.79
CA GLU A 97 -1.76 -11.62 10.43
C GLU A 97 -2.25 -10.58 11.42
N ASP A 98 -2.63 -9.39 10.92
CA ASP A 98 -3.20 -8.31 11.72
C ASP A 98 -3.95 -7.30 10.84
N THR A 99 -4.46 -6.23 11.44
CA THR A 99 -5.00 -5.09 10.69
C THR A 99 -3.90 -4.39 9.91
N VAL A 100 -4.26 -3.82 8.76
CA VAL A 100 -3.31 -3.04 7.93
C VAL A 100 -2.59 -1.96 8.77
N SER A 101 -3.33 -1.26 9.63
CA SER A 101 -2.76 -0.24 10.51
C SER A 101 -1.72 -0.78 11.50
N ASN A 102 -1.97 -1.96 12.09
CA ASN A 102 -1.03 -2.56 13.04
C ASN A 102 0.21 -3.10 12.32
N LEU A 103 0.03 -3.73 11.15
CA LEU A 103 1.15 -4.21 10.34
C LEU A 103 2.10 -3.08 9.97
N LYS A 104 1.58 -1.93 9.53
CA LYS A 104 2.40 -0.75 9.20
C LYS A 104 3.19 -0.20 10.39
N LYS A 105 2.67 -0.33 11.62
CA LYS A 105 3.38 0.07 12.84
C LYS A 105 4.52 -0.87 13.23
N MET A 106 4.61 -2.07 12.65
CA MET A 106 5.70 -3.01 12.94
C MET A 106 7.03 -2.55 12.34
N VAL A 107 6.98 -1.82 11.22
CA VAL A 107 8.17 -1.27 10.57
C VAL A 107 8.62 -0.01 11.29
N LYS A 108 9.79 -0.07 11.93
CA LYS A 108 10.37 1.02 12.74
C LYS A 108 11.16 2.06 11.91
N ASN A 109 11.04 2.03 10.59
CA ASN A 109 11.83 2.90 9.72
C ASN A 109 11.06 4.18 9.34
N SER A 110 10.37 4.81 10.31
CA SER A 110 9.80 6.13 10.07
C SER A 110 10.91 7.16 10.02
N PHE A 111 10.87 8.05 9.04
CA PHE A 111 11.83 9.14 8.91
C PHE A 111 11.15 10.38 8.34
N ILE A 112 11.78 11.51 8.56
CA ILE A 112 11.45 12.78 7.91
C ILE A 112 12.49 12.97 6.82
N GLU A 113 12.05 13.10 5.58
CA GLU A 113 12.90 13.45 4.44
C GLU A 113 12.86 14.95 4.20
N ILE A 114 14.02 15.59 4.27
CA ILE A 114 14.16 17.04 4.16
C ILE A 114 15.06 17.32 2.94
N GLN A 115 14.52 18.02 1.95
CA GLN A 115 15.29 18.52 0.82
C GLN A 115 15.89 19.87 1.19
N LEU A 116 17.21 19.97 1.11
CA LEU A 116 17.96 21.18 1.38
C LEU A 116 18.18 21.94 0.08
N LYS A 117 18.01 23.27 0.12
CA LYS A 117 18.16 24.11 -1.06
C LYS A 117 19.59 24.18 -1.58
N ASP A 118 20.56 24.24 -0.66
CA ASP A 118 21.98 24.34 -0.96
C ASP A 118 22.75 23.26 -0.17
N ASN A 119 23.69 22.57 -0.84
CA ASN A 119 24.45 21.46 -0.26
C ASN A 119 25.84 21.90 0.28
N ASP A 120 26.05 23.18 0.47
CA ASP A 120 27.34 23.70 0.94
C ASP A 120 27.53 23.39 2.43
N ASN A 121 28.26 22.29 2.72
CA ASN A 121 28.88 21.95 4.03
C ASN A 121 28.08 22.42 5.27
N ASN A 122 26.77 22.19 5.29
CA ASN A 122 25.94 22.57 6.43
C ASN A 122 26.40 21.75 7.65
N ASP A 123 26.80 22.45 8.70
CA ASP A 123 27.04 21.81 10.00
C ASP A 123 25.70 21.30 10.56
N LEU A 124 25.45 19.99 10.45
CA LEU A 124 24.26 19.32 10.96
C LEU A 124 24.44 18.77 12.40
N SER A 125 25.47 19.25 13.13
CA SER A 125 25.73 18.84 14.52
C SER A 125 24.56 19.09 15.47
N PHE A 126 23.69 20.02 15.14
CA PHE A 126 22.44 20.31 15.88
C PHE A 126 21.39 19.17 15.79
N LEU A 127 21.57 18.21 14.88
CA LEU A 127 20.76 16.99 14.78
C LEU A 127 21.41 15.79 15.49
N SER A 128 22.42 15.98 16.30
CA SER A 128 23.18 14.90 16.99
C SER A 128 22.32 14.01 17.89
N GLU A 129 21.14 14.43 18.28
CA GLU A 129 20.16 13.63 19.04
C GLU A 129 19.38 12.66 18.16
N TYR A 130 19.43 12.78 16.83
CA TYR A 130 18.75 11.94 15.86
C TYR A 130 19.76 11.10 15.08
N ASP A 131 19.35 9.89 14.74
CA ASP A 131 20.00 9.15 13.66
C ASP A 131 19.60 9.79 12.33
N TYR A 132 20.57 10.15 11.50
CA TYR A 132 20.30 10.72 10.19
C TYR A 132 21.22 10.20 9.11
N LYS A 133 20.77 10.26 7.87
CA LYS A 133 21.55 9.98 6.66
C LYS A 133 21.35 11.12 5.68
N ILE A 134 22.47 11.53 5.04
CA ILE A 134 22.43 12.51 3.96
C ILE A 134 22.85 11.84 2.66
N ASP A 135 22.11 12.09 1.61
CA ASP A 135 22.42 11.67 0.24
C ASP A 135 22.16 12.86 -0.69
N ASN A 136 23.25 13.45 -1.21
CA ASN A 136 23.21 14.72 -1.93
C ASN A 136 22.50 15.79 -1.11
N ASN A 137 21.38 16.34 -1.61
CA ASN A 137 20.58 17.38 -0.94
C ASN A 137 19.44 16.80 -0.10
N SER A 138 19.26 15.49 -0.06
CA SER A 138 18.22 14.82 0.73
C SER A 138 18.76 14.36 2.06
N LEU A 139 18.17 14.83 3.14
CA LEU A 139 18.46 14.44 4.51
C LEU A 139 17.31 13.59 5.05
N LYS A 140 17.60 12.39 5.50
CA LYS A 140 16.65 11.50 6.19
C LYS A 140 16.94 11.49 7.67
N VAL A 141 16.00 12.00 8.47
CA VAL A 141 16.08 12.01 9.94
C VAL A 141 15.15 10.91 10.46
N PHE A 142 15.75 9.87 11.08
CA PHE A 142 15.01 8.73 11.59
C PHE A 142 14.40 9.03 12.95
N THR A 143 13.10 8.75 13.10
CA THR A 143 12.34 8.97 14.33
C THR A 143 11.09 8.12 14.36
N ASP A 144 10.68 7.67 15.55
CA ASP A 144 9.44 6.90 15.74
C ASP A 144 8.19 7.81 15.73
N THR A 145 8.36 9.11 15.88
CA THR A 145 7.25 10.10 15.98
C THR A 145 7.44 11.30 15.05
N PRO A 146 7.57 11.09 13.72
CA PRO A 146 7.94 12.15 12.78
C PRO A 146 7.01 13.35 12.82
N ASN A 147 5.70 13.15 12.95
CA ASN A 147 4.73 14.25 13.00
C ASN A 147 4.86 15.11 14.28
N LEU A 148 5.31 14.54 15.39
CA LEU A 148 5.49 15.26 16.65
C LEU A 148 6.83 16.01 16.68
N GLU A 149 7.85 15.44 16.06
CA GLU A 149 9.21 15.98 16.10
C GLU A 149 9.51 16.98 14.98
N LEU A 150 8.77 16.90 13.87
CA LEU A 150 8.95 17.79 12.74
C LEU A 150 8.98 19.29 13.11
N PRO A 151 8.08 19.82 13.96
CA PRO A 151 8.15 21.24 14.33
C PRO A 151 9.48 21.64 15.01
N SER A 152 9.98 20.79 15.91
CA SER A 152 11.25 21.02 16.60
C SER A 152 12.45 20.98 15.64
N ILE A 153 12.42 20.05 14.68
CA ILE A 153 13.45 19.94 13.64
C ILE A 153 13.45 21.21 12.76
N ILE A 154 12.29 21.67 12.29
CA ILE A 154 12.19 22.88 11.47
C ILE A 154 12.74 24.11 12.22
N LEU A 155 12.45 24.25 13.52
CA LEU A 155 12.99 25.36 14.32
C LEU A 155 14.52 25.33 14.36
N LYS A 156 15.14 24.17 14.56
CA LYS A 156 16.60 24.00 14.55
C LYS A 156 17.23 24.41 13.22
N PHE A 157 16.61 24.05 12.10
CA PHE A 157 17.07 24.49 10.77
C PHE A 157 16.96 26.02 10.61
N SER A 158 15.87 26.62 11.09
CA SER A 158 15.64 28.05 11.05
C SER A 158 16.67 28.82 11.89
N GLU A 159 17.04 28.33 13.08
CA GLU A 159 18.05 28.93 13.95
C GLU A 159 19.46 28.92 13.32
N LYS A 160 19.71 28.01 12.39
CA LYS A 160 20.98 27.90 11.65
C LYS A 160 20.95 28.59 10.28
N ASP A 161 19.83 29.26 9.94
CA ASP A 161 19.61 29.90 8.64
C ASP A 161 19.75 28.92 7.44
N ILE A 162 19.51 27.63 7.68
CA ILE A 162 19.55 26.60 6.65
C ILE A 162 18.17 26.55 5.97
N LYS A 163 18.16 26.72 4.65
CA LYS A 163 16.93 26.77 3.87
C LYS A 163 16.47 25.36 3.48
N ILE A 164 15.27 25.04 3.89
CA ILE A 164 14.57 23.83 3.48
C ILE A 164 13.81 24.13 2.19
N GLU A 165 13.93 23.26 1.19
CA GLU A 165 13.20 23.35 -0.07
C GLU A 165 11.88 22.57 0.01
N ASP A 166 11.93 21.35 0.55
CA ASP A 166 10.76 20.49 0.73
C ASP A 166 10.91 19.58 1.95
N ILE A 167 9.77 19.14 2.49
CA ILE A 167 9.71 18.19 3.60
C ILE A 167 8.67 17.12 3.25
N HIS A 168 9.09 15.88 3.31
CA HIS A 168 8.23 14.73 3.10
C HIS A 168 8.33 13.74 4.27
N ILE A 169 7.19 13.28 4.78
CA ILE A 169 7.10 12.18 5.74
C ILE A 169 6.49 11.00 4.99
N PRO A 170 7.31 10.02 4.56
CA PRO A 170 6.80 8.85 3.86
C PRO A 170 5.86 8.07 4.79
N GLN A 171 4.70 7.70 4.27
CA GLN A 171 3.83 6.78 4.99
C GLN A 171 4.32 5.34 4.73
N THR A 172 4.52 4.59 5.81
CA THR A 172 4.83 3.16 5.71
C THR A 172 3.73 2.44 4.94
N SER A 173 4.11 1.70 3.91
CA SER A 173 3.23 0.87 3.10
C SER A 173 3.22 -0.58 3.59
N LEU A 174 2.26 -1.39 3.15
CA LEU A 174 2.34 -2.84 3.36
C LEU A 174 3.50 -3.48 2.59
N GLU A 175 3.99 -2.84 1.53
CA GLU A 175 5.18 -3.30 0.81
C GLU A 175 6.42 -3.21 1.69
N ASP A 176 6.59 -2.10 2.44
CA ASP A 176 7.69 -1.94 3.41
C ASP A 176 7.62 -3.03 4.48
N VAL A 177 6.40 -3.32 4.98
CA VAL A 177 6.17 -4.42 5.95
C VAL A 177 6.59 -5.76 5.37
N PHE A 178 6.17 -6.07 4.15
CA PHE A 178 6.50 -7.32 3.48
C PHE A 178 8.01 -7.49 3.28
N LEU A 179 8.70 -6.44 2.85
CA LEU A 179 10.14 -6.44 2.64
C LEU A 179 10.90 -6.62 3.95
N ASP A 180 10.49 -5.92 5.00
CA ASP A 180 11.10 -6.03 6.33
C ASP A 180 10.95 -7.45 6.91
N LEU A 181 9.74 -8.02 6.87
CA LEU A 181 9.47 -9.35 7.42
C LEU A 181 10.07 -10.52 6.63
N THR A 182 10.23 -10.36 5.31
CA THR A 182 10.79 -11.42 4.45
C THR A 182 12.30 -11.32 4.25
N GLY A 183 12.92 -10.23 4.70
CA GLY A 183 14.34 -9.94 4.54
C GLY A 183 14.75 -9.69 3.08
N ARG A 184 13.81 -9.43 2.17
CA ARG A 184 14.08 -9.11 0.77
C ARG A 184 14.47 -7.63 0.67
N LYS A 185 15.50 -7.33 -0.12
CA LYS A 185 15.85 -5.95 -0.48
C LYS A 185 15.14 -5.60 -1.79
N ILE A 186 14.76 -4.33 -1.94
CA ILE A 186 14.05 -3.78 -3.13
C ILE A 186 14.82 -4.01 -4.45
N ASN A 187 16.05 -4.54 -4.41
CA ASN A 187 16.95 -4.70 -5.56
C ASN A 187 17.34 -6.16 -5.88
N ASP A 188 16.53 -7.12 -5.50
CA ASP A 188 16.76 -8.53 -5.91
C ASP A 188 15.71 -9.01 -6.92
#